data_f89da04373c44b793162a88331777310
#
_entry.id   f89da04373c44b793162a88331777310
#
_cell.length_a   1.000
_cell.length_b   1.000
_cell.length_c   1.000
_cell.angle_alpha   90.00
_cell.angle_beta   90.00
_cell.angle_gamma   90.00
#
_symmetry.space_group_name_H-M   'P 1'
#
loop_
_entity.id
_entity.type
_entity.pdbx_description
1 polymer ?
#
loop_
_entity_poly.entity_id
_entity_poly.type
_entity_poly.pdbx_seq_one_letter_code
_entity_poly.pdbx_strand_id
1 'polypeptide(L)'
;MHIWWAAGTVLVLLIAFLVTYLWISPWRDLEQLLTTIAHGDQPRTFVLSGSRRARRVAVALERLLTRQQQLDRQVSQDAAQMRAVFAALTDGLLVVDSSRHIVFCNPAFEKLYGQRACSPGTPLLDVVRDVDVVEPISHALDAAKPHTAEINAPDQKRHFQLTAVPIINQARHATGVVALFHDISRLKQVDQIRRDFVANLSHELRTPLSIFRGNLEALLETPDLQEGEAHHIYEVMKRHSDRLNLLVDDLLSLARLEARETTLQLDRISVPEFLRRATRDWTKRLSAKNLCLELNVPGQIPPLRADEMRLEEIVHNLLDNAVKYSRPGGRIVINAATRDGELVLAFVDQGGGIPASDLPRIFERFYRVDRARSRELGGTGLGLSIVKHIAQLHGGHVEAESVMDQGTTIRIILPLAGPAVT
;
A
#
# COMPACT_ATOMS: atom_id res chain seq x y z
N MET A 1 -54.78 11.30 -93.28
CA MET A 1 -53.32 11.49 -93.08
C MET A 1 -52.94 11.92 -91.68
N HIS A 2 -53.69 12.77 -90.97
CA HIS A 2 -53.39 13.29 -89.61
C HIS A 2 -53.43 12.25 -88.47
N ILE A 3 -54.21 11.18 -88.58
CA ILE A 3 -54.29 10.15 -87.50
C ILE A 3 -53.00 9.33 -87.37
N TRP A 4 -52.34 9.05 -88.46
CA TRP A 4 -51.03 8.29 -88.43
C TRP A 4 -49.86 9.12 -87.85
N TRP A 5 -49.90 10.43 -88.06
CA TRP A 5 -48.90 11.32 -87.48
C TRP A 5 -49.08 11.50 -85.94
N ALA A 6 -50.36 11.54 -85.48
CA ALA A 6 -50.66 11.57 -84.04
C ALA A 6 -50.28 10.25 -83.35
N ALA A 7 -50.49 9.13 -83.97
CA ALA A 7 -50.11 7.83 -83.44
C ALA A 7 -48.54 7.70 -83.37
N GLY A 8 -47.84 8.18 -84.39
CA GLY A 8 -46.35 8.19 -84.41
C GLY A 8 -45.78 9.07 -83.29
N THR A 9 -46.33 10.25 -83.09
CA THR A 9 -45.83 11.18 -82.01
C THR A 9 -46.09 10.59 -80.61
N VAL A 10 -47.23 9.98 -80.37
CA VAL A 10 -47.54 9.29 -79.09
C VAL A 10 -46.61 8.11 -78.86
N LEU A 11 -46.30 7.31 -79.91
CA LEU A 11 -45.35 6.20 -79.76
C LEU A 11 -43.92 6.68 -79.44
N VAL A 12 -43.42 7.77 -80.08
CA VAL A 12 -42.10 8.37 -79.78
C VAL A 12 -42.06 8.93 -78.37
N LEU A 13 -43.12 9.58 -77.94
CA LEU A 13 -43.21 10.09 -76.55
C LEU A 13 -43.23 8.97 -75.52
N LEU A 14 -43.90 7.86 -75.83
CA LEU A 14 -44.01 6.68 -74.99
C LEU A 14 -42.66 5.96 -74.91
N ILE A 15 -41.96 5.80 -76.03
CA ILE A 15 -40.56 5.29 -76.06
C ILE A 15 -39.58 6.18 -75.31
N ALA A 16 -39.68 7.50 -75.55
CA ALA A 16 -38.84 8.45 -74.79
C ALA A 16 -39.09 8.42 -73.30
N PHE A 17 -40.38 8.34 -72.89
CA PHE A 17 -40.74 8.14 -71.50
C PHE A 17 -40.23 6.79 -70.90
N LEU A 18 -40.36 5.72 -71.68
CA LEU A 18 -39.87 4.40 -71.27
C LEU A 18 -38.33 4.34 -71.13
N VAL A 19 -37.64 5.01 -72.04
CA VAL A 19 -36.16 5.12 -71.99
C VAL A 19 -35.71 5.97 -70.80
N THR A 20 -36.35 7.12 -70.57
CA THR A 20 -36.05 7.98 -69.39
C THR A 20 -36.33 7.23 -68.12
N TYR A 21 -37.48 6.58 -67.98
CA TYR A 21 -37.87 5.90 -66.74
C TYR A 21 -37.02 4.64 -66.47
N LEU A 22 -36.69 3.83 -67.50
CA LEU A 22 -36.01 2.55 -67.32
C LEU A 22 -34.47 2.66 -67.35
N TRP A 23 -33.94 3.71 -68.03
CA TRP A 23 -32.50 3.81 -68.27
C TRP A 23 -31.87 5.06 -67.60
N ILE A 24 -32.48 6.22 -67.63
CA ILE A 24 -31.85 7.44 -67.17
C ILE A 24 -32.12 7.69 -65.66
N SER A 25 -33.39 7.57 -65.27
CA SER A 25 -33.78 7.82 -63.86
C SER A 25 -32.95 7.02 -62.84
N PRO A 26 -32.73 5.71 -63.02
CA PRO A 26 -31.97 4.93 -62.03
C PRO A 26 -30.51 5.35 -61.86
N TRP A 27 -29.89 5.88 -62.89
CA TRP A 27 -28.52 6.35 -62.83
C TRP A 27 -28.43 7.75 -62.15
N ARG A 28 -29.41 8.60 -62.34
CA ARG A 28 -29.49 9.88 -61.62
C ARG A 28 -29.72 9.68 -60.13
N ASP A 29 -30.60 8.72 -59.78
CA ASP A 29 -30.84 8.38 -58.37
C ASP A 29 -29.58 7.80 -57.73
N LEU A 30 -28.79 6.99 -58.45
CA LEU A 30 -27.52 6.44 -57.98
C LEU A 30 -26.44 7.56 -57.80
N GLU A 31 -26.41 8.53 -58.76
CA GLU A 31 -25.49 9.66 -58.66
C GLU A 31 -25.83 10.56 -57.44
N GLN A 32 -27.12 10.81 -57.20
CA GLN A 32 -27.56 11.53 -56.00
C GLN A 32 -27.23 10.79 -54.70
N LEU A 33 -27.39 9.46 -54.68
CA LEU A 33 -26.95 8.65 -53.54
C LEU A 33 -25.44 8.74 -53.30
N LEU A 34 -24.64 8.64 -54.36
CA LEU A 34 -23.18 8.75 -54.26
C LEU A 34 -22.74 10.13 -53.78
N THR A 35 -23.39 11.22 -54.26
CA THR A 35 -23.08 12.60 -53.81
C THR A 35 -23.48 12.80 -52.36
N THR A 36 -24.62 12.28 -51.90
CA THR A 36 -25.05 12.32 -50.49
C THR A 36 -24.05 11.61 -49.59
N ILE A 37 -23.58 10.42 -49.98
CA ILE A 37 -22.58 9.66 -49.26
C ILE A 37 -21.24 10.38 -49.24
N ALA A 38 -20.80 11.00 -50.34
CA ALA A 38 -19.56 11.77 -50.46
C ALA A 38 -19.53 12.99 -49.54
N HIS A 39 -20.70 13.59 -49.24
CA HIS A 39 -20.86 14.69 -48.29
C HIS A 39 -20.98 14.25 -46.84
N GLY A 40 -20.94 12.93 -46.57
CA GLY A 40 -21.00 12.39 -45.22
C GLY A 40 -22.39 12.14 -44.68
N ASP A 41 -23.42 12.41 -45.50
CA ASP A 41 -24.82 12.15 -45.11
C ASP A 41 -25.24 10.71 -45.36
N GLN A 42 -26.07 10.18 -44.48
CA GLN A 42 -26.57 8.81 -44.60
C GLN A 42 -27.87 8.81 -45.38
N PRO A 43 -27.95 8.13 -46.55
CA PRO A 43 -29.18 8.00 -47.30
C PRO A 43 -30.18 7.17 -46.52
N ARG A 44 -31.44 7.65 -46.45
CA ARG A 44 -32.51 6.96 -45.70
C ARG A 44 -33.01 5.68 -46.38
N THR A 45 -32.81 5.53 -47.69
CA THR A 45 -33.26 4.37 -48.48
C THR A 45 -32.31 4.11 -49.64
N PHE A 46 -31.99 2.84 -49.90
CA PHE A 46 -31.22 2.37 -51.05
C PHE A 46 -32.11 1.74 -52.13
N VAL A 47 -33.41 2.10 -52.18
CA VAL A 47 -34.33 1.55 -53.15
C VAL A 47 -34.23 2.33 -54.45
N LEU A 48 -33.59 1.77 -55.44
CA LEU A 48 -33.55 2.29 -56.80
C LEU A 48 -34.68 1.61 -57.65
N SER A 49 -35.50 2.45 -58.26
CA SER A 49 -36.50 2.00 -59.23
C SER A 49 -35.84 1.79 -60.61
N GLY A 50 -36.03 0.70 -61.30
CA GLY A 50 -35.55 0.54 -62.66
C GLY A 50 -34.68 -0.70 -62.91
N SER A 51 -33.54 -0.57 -63.65
CA SER A 51 -32.79 -1.70 -64.20
C SER A 51 -32.18 -2.64 -63.14
N ARG A 52 -32.15 -3.93 -63.45
CA ARG A 52 -31.50 -4.97 -62.56
C ARG A 52 -30.03 -4.66 -62.27
N ARG A 53 -29.33 -3.90 -63.14
CA ARG A 53 -27.92 -3.52 -62.95
C ARG A 53 -27.78 -2.44 -61.90
N ALA A 54 -28.58 -1.36 -61.94
CA ALA A 54 -28.57 -0.28 -60.94
C ALA A 54 -28.93 -0.82 -59.54
N ARG A 55 -29.88 -1.71 -59.40
CA ARG A 55 -30.25 -2.37 -58.16
C ARG A 55 -29.10 -3.22 -57.58
N ARG A 56 -28.33 -3.93 -58.42
CA ARG A 56 -27.17 -4.69 -57.95
C ARG A 56 -26.06 -3.76 -57.40
N VAL A 57 -25.80 -2.62 -58.06
CA VAL A 57 -24.84 -1.63 -57.57
C VAL A 57 -25.29 -1.02 -56.25
N ALA A 58 -26.55 -0.66 -56.10
CA ALA A 58 -27.09 -0.11 -54.86
C ALA A 58 -26.95 -1.10 -53.70
N VAL A 59 -27.29 -2.38 -53.91
CA VAL A 59 -27.11 -3.43 -52.88
C VAL A 59 -25.61 -3.63 -52.52
N ALA A 60 -24.70 -3.58 -53.49
CA ALA A 60 -23.27 -3.68 -53.24
C ALA A 60 -22.74 -2.48 -52.43
N LEU A 61 -23.22 -1.27 -52.74
CA LEU A 61 -22.88 -0.05 -52.02
C LEU A 61 -23.41 -0.09 -50.58
N GLU A 62 -24.64 -0.48 -50.39
CA GLU A 62 -25.26 -0.68 -49.08
C GLU A 62 -24.41 -1.66 -48.20
N ARG A 63 -24.02 -2.78 -48.77
CA ARG A 63 -23.16 -3.76 -48.06
C ARG A 63 -21.81 -3.17 -47.67
N LEU A 64 -21.17 -2.39 -48.57
CA LEU A 64 -19.87 -1.73 -48.27
C LEU A 64 -20.01 -0.73 -47.13
N LEU A 65 -21.03 0.14 -47.18
CA LEU A 65 -21.31 1.12 -46.13
C LEU A 65 -21.65 0.46 -44.79
N THR A 66 -22.48 -0.57 -44.81
CA THR A 66 -22.83 -1.34 -43.60
C THR A 66 -21.55 -1.97 -43.00
N ARG A 67 -20.68 -2.53 -43.85
CA ARG A 67 -19.41 -3.12 -43.41
C ARG A 67 -18.45 -2.06 -42.83
N GLN A 68 -18.34 -0.91 -43.49
CA GLN A 68 -17.55 0.20 -42.97
C GLN A 68 -18.06 0.67 -41.60
N GLN A 69 -19.38 0.88 -41.48
CA GLN A 69 -19.99 1.26 -40.19
C GLN A 69 -19.78 0.22 -39.09
N GLN A 70 -19.83 -1.08 -39.45
CA GLN A 70 -19.53 -2.15 -38.49
C GLN A 70 -18.06 -2.08 -38.03
N LEU A 71 -17.11 -1.89 -38.94
CA LEU A 71 -15.70 -1.73 -38.60
C LEU A 71 -15.45 -0.50 -37.72
N ASP A 72 -16.05 0.64 -38.07
CA ASP A 72 -15.90 1.88 -37.29
C ASP A 72 -16.49 1.71 -35.86
N ARG A 73 -17.64 1.05 -35.77
CA ARG A 73 -18.24 0.72 -34.45
C ARG A 73 -17.35 -0.23 -33.66
N GLN A 74 -16.81 -1.27 -34.29
CA GLN A 74 -15.91 -2.22 -33.64
C GLN A 74 -14.65 -1.54 -33.15
N VAL A 75 -13.97 -0.75 -33.96
CA VAL A 75 -12.80 0.06 -33.58
C VAL A 75 -13.12 0.99 -32.41
N SER A 76 -14.27 1.66 -32.46
CA SER A 76 -14.70 2.57 -31.39
C SER A 76 -15.01 1.81 -30.09
N GLN A 77 -15.62 0.62 -30.17
CA GLN A 77 -15.88 -0.23 -29.01
C GLN A 77 -14.58 -0.77 -28.43
N ASP A 78 -13.67 -1.27 -29.26
CA ASP A 78 -12.39 -1.78 -28.81
C ASP A 78 -11.56 -0.68 -28.12
N ALA A 79 -11.55 0.52 -28.71
CA ALA A 79 -10.88 1.70 -28.10
C ALA A 79 -11.53 2.12 -26.77
N ALA A 80 -12.86 2.06 -26.66
CA ALA A 80 -13.57 2.35 -25.40
C ALA A 80 -13.28 1.29 -24.33
N GLN A 81 -13.26 0.02 -24.71
CA GLN A 81 -12.91 -1.08 -23.83
C GLN A 81 -11.47 -0.96 -23.32
N MET A 82 -10.52 -0.70 -24.21
CA MET A 82 -9.11 -0.47 -23.83
C MET A 82 -8.97 0.72 -22.85
N ARG A 83 -9.65 1.84 -23.13
CA ARG A 83 -9.65 2.99 -22.22
C ARG A 83 -10.21 2.64 -20.84
N ALA A 84 -11.27 1.85 -20.77
CA ALA A 84 -11.85 1.41 -19.50
C ALA A 84 -10.86 0.51 -18.73
N VAL A 85 -10.17 -0.42 -19.39
CA VAL A 85 -9.11 -1.25 -18.78
C VAL A 85 -7.99 -0.38 -18.25
N PHE A 86 -7.47 0.55 -19.02
CA PHE A 86 -6.39 1.44 -18.59
C PHE A 86 -6.80 2.38 -17.45
N ALA A 87 -8.06 2.81 -17.44
CA ALA A 87 -8.59 3.64 -16.35
C ALA A 87 -8.75 2.87 -15.03
N ALA A 88 -8.97 1.56 -15.10
CA ALA A 88 -9.10 0.69 -13.92
C ALA A 88 -7.76 0.28 -13.32
N LEU A 89 -6.63 0.48 -14.03
CA LEU A 89 -5.30 0.20 -13.50
C LEU A 89 -4.98 1.13 -12.34
N THR A 90 -4.49 0.55 -11.25
CA THR A 90 -3.99 1.29 -10.08
C THR A 90 -2.62 1.91 -10.32
N ASP A 91 -1.85 1.33 -11.23
CA ASP A 91 -0.54 1.81 -11.63
C ASP A 91 -0.65 2.98 -12.62
N GLY A 92 0.24 3.95 -12.50
CA GLY A 92 0.31 5.07 -13.46
C GLY A 92 0.76 4.57 -14.83
N LEU A 93 0.00 4.89 -15.88
CA LEU A 93 0.35 4.56 -17.26
C LEU A 93 0.52 5.83 -18.08
N LEU A 94 1.63 5.93 -18.77
CA LEU A 94 1.99 7.01 -19.69
C LEU A 94 2.45 6.42 -21.02
N VAL A 95 1.96 6.97 -22.12
CA VAL A 95 2.42 6.63 -23.47
C VAL A 95 2.94 7.89 -24.15
N VAL A 96 4.15 7.81 -24.69
CA VAL A 96 4.78 8.89 -25.44
C VAL A 96 5.14 8.44 -26.86
N ASP A 97 5.14 9.36 -27.80
CA ASP A 97 5.57 9.13 -29.17
C ASP A 97 7.11 9.20 -29.34
N SER A 98 7.58 8.99 -30.58
CA SER A 98 9.00 9.10 -30.92
C SER A 98 9.58 10.50 -30.74
N SER A 99 8.76 11.52 -30.67
CA SER A 99 9.14 12.93 -30.44
C SER A 99 9.03 13.32 -28.97
N ARG A 100 8.75 12.36 -28.09
CA ARG A 100 8.55 12.51 -26.63
C ARG A 100 7.34 13.40 -26.28
N HIS A 101 6.29 13.38 -27.12
CA HIS A 101 5.01 14.00 -26.78
C HIS A 101 4.09 12.95 -26.17
N ILE A 102 3.29 13.37 -25.20
CA ILE A 102 2.32 12.53 -24.53
C ILE A 102 1.20 12.15 -25.51
N VAL A 103 1.00 10.88 -25.73
CA VAL A 103 -0.09 10.32 -26.54
C VAL A 103 -1.27 9.96 -25.67
N PHE A 104 -0.99 9.39 -24.50
CA PHE A 104 -2.01 8.92 -23.56
C PHE A 104 -1.46 8.86 -22.14
N CYS A 105 -2.28 9.15 -21.16
CA CYS A 105 -2.05 8.74 -19.79
C CYS A 105 -3.36 8.35 -19.09
N ASN A 106 -3.26 7.52 -18.03
CA ASN A 106 -4.41 7.08 -17.27
C ASN A 106 -4.66 7.97 -16.03
N PRO A 107 -5.84 7.87 -15.37
CA PRO A 107 -6.16 8.66 -14.18
C PRO A 107 -5.18 8.44 -13.01
N ALA A 108 -4.52 7.29 -12.91
CA ALA A 108 -3.52 7.04 -11.87
C ALA A 108 -2.27 7.91 -12.08
N PHE A 109 -1.79 8.05 -13.33
CA PHE A 109 -0.70 8.97 -13.66
C PHE A 109 -1.10 10.44 -13.45
N GLU A 110 -2.34 10.83 -13.78
CA GLU A 110 -2.85 12.19 -13.53
C GLU A 110 -2.82 12.57 -12.05
N LYS A 111 -3.09 11.61 -11.15
CA LYS A 111 -2.98 11.83 -9.70
C LYS A 111 -1.55 12.06 -9.23
N LEU A 112 -0.55 11.55 -9.97
CA LEU A 112 0.87 11.72 -9.63
C LEU A 112 1.42 13.08 -10.08
N TYR A 113 1.06 13.52 -11.30
CA TYR A 113 1.65 14.70 -11.96
C TYR A 113 0.64 15.83 -12.24
N GLY A 114 -0.63 15.63 -11.91
CA GLY A 114 -1.72 16.61 -12.08
C GLY A 114 -2.54 16.43 -13.37
N GLN A 115 -3.80 16.85 -13.33
CA GLN A 115 -4.77 16.66 -14.42
C GLN A 115 -4.37 17.29 -15.77
N ARG A 116 -3.54 18.35 -15.78
CA ARG A 116 -3.03 18.96 -17.02
C ARG A 116 -2.01 18.10 -17.75
N ALA A 117 -1.51 17.07 -17.10
CA ALA A 117 -0.49 16.18 -17.63
C ALA A 117 -0.97 15.34 -18.84
N CYS A 118 -2.25 15.10 -18.97
CA CYS A 118 -2.81 14.16 -19.94
C CYS A 118 -3.36 14.78 -21.23
N SER A 119 -2.94 15.98 -21.59
CA SER A 119 -3.31 16.55 -22.89
C SER A 119 -2.46 15.92 -24.00
N PRO A 120 -3.06 15.18 -24.97
CA PRO A 120 -2.30 14.64 -26.09
C PRO A 120 -1.53 15.72 -26.86
N GLY A 121 -0.30 15.43 -27.23
CA GLY A 121 0.59 16.36 -27.91
C GLY A 121 1.41 17.27 -26.99
N THR A 122 1.25 17.18 -25.66
CA THR A 122 2.08 17.93 -24.72
C THR A 122 3.49 17.31 -24.64
N PRO A 123 4.57 18.11 -24.70
CA PRO A 123 5.91 17.60 -24.48
C PRO A 123 6.07 16.96 -23.10
N LEU A 124 6.73 15.81 -22.99
CA LEU A 124 6.94 15.10 -21.72
C LEU A 124 7.60 16.00 -20.66
N LEU A 125 8.59 16.80 -21.05
CA LEU A 125 9.34 17.70 -20.15
C LEU A 125 8.49 18.84 -19.54
N ASP A 126 7.38 19.19 -20.15
CA ASP A 126 6.47 20.22 -19.61
C ASP A 126 5.67 19.70 -18.41
N VAL A 127 5.47 18.40 -18.36
CA VAL A 127 4.72 17.68 -17.31
C VAL A 127 5.63 17.05 -16.27
N VAL A 128 6.64 16.33 -16.73
CA VAL A 128 7.57 15.57 -15.91
C VAL A 128 8.94 16.22 -16.03
N ARG A 129 9.34 16.95 -14.98
CA ARG A 129 10.63 17.68 -14.94
C ARG A 129 11.71 16.89 -14.20
N ASP A 130 11.41 15.66 -13.82
CA ASP A 130 12.31 14.79 -13.09
C ASP A 130 13.17 14.00 -14.07
N VAL A 131 14.49 14.15 -13.97
CA VAL A 131 15.49 13.47 -14.81
C VAL A 131 15.39 11.96 -14.61
N ASP A 132 15.15 11.51 -13.39
CA ASP A 132 15.05 10.08 -13.03
C ASP A 132 13.86 9.39 -13.75
N VAL A 133 12.89 10.17 -14.23
CA VAL A 133 11.75 9.67 -15.02
C VAL A 133 12.01 9.81 -16.52
N VAL A 134 12.57 10.94 -16.94
CA VAL A 134 12.76 11.26 -18.36
C VAL A 134 13.87 10.40 -18.98
N GLU A 135 14.95 10.14 -18.25
CA GLU A 135 16.09 9.37 -18.73
C GLU A 135 15.72 7.92 -19.07
N PRO A 136 15.03 7.14 -18.22
CA PRO A 136 14.59 5.79 -18.55
C PRO A 136 13.68 5.70 -19.78
N ILE A 137 12.77 6.67 -19.92
CA ILE A 137 11.86 6.75 -21.07
C ILE A 137 12.65 7.04 -22.35
N SER A 138 13.59 7.99 -22.30
CA SER A 138 14.45 8.35 -23.41
C SER A 138 15.36 7.19 -23.79
N HIS A 139 15.96 6.52 -22.80
CA HIS A 139 16.81 5.36 -23.03
C HIS A 139 16.05 4.20 -23.71
N ALA A 140 14.82 3.93 -23.25
CA ALA A 140 13.97 2.89 -23.85
C ALA A 140 13.61 3.24 -25.31
N LEU A 141 13.39 4.52 -25.62
CA LEU A 141 13.12 5.00 -26.97
C LEU A 141 14.35 4.86 -27.89
N ASP A 142 15.50 5.35 -27.42
CA ASP A 142 16.73 5.43 -28.22
C ASP A 142 17.37 4.04 -28.43
N ALA A 143 17.39 3.19 -27.40
CA ALA A 143 17.94 1.83 -27.46
C ALA A 143 16.96 0.79 -28.01
N ALA A 144 15.68 1.13 -28.20
CA ALA A 144 14.59 0.21 -28.55
C ALA A 144 14.56 -1.06 -27.66
N LYS A 145 14.85 -0.91 -26.36
CA LYS A 145 14.87 -1.98 -25.35
C LYS A 145 14.13 -1.53 -24.10
N PRO A 146 13.46 -2.47 -23.40
CA PRO A 146 12.87 -2.16 -22.12
C PRO A 146 13.91 -1.64 -21.11
N HIS A 147 13.53 -0.66 -20.31
CA HIS A 147 14.36 -0.11 -19.24
C HIS A 147 13.51 0.00 -17.95
N THR A 148 14.11 -0.38 -16.81
CA THR A 148 13.46 -0.29 -15.51
C THR A 148 14.32 0.52 -14.55
N ALA A 149 13.72 1.47 -13.86
CA ALA A 149 14.39 2.31 -12.86
C ALA A 149 13.50 2.48 -11.63
N GLU A 150 14.11 2.71 -10.48
CA GLU A 150 13.40 3.13 -9.27
C GLU A 150 13.42 4.66 -9.20
N ILE A 151 12.28 5.25 -8.98
CA ILE A 151 12.09 6.71 -8.93
C ILE A 151 11.33 7.12 -7.68
N ASN A 152 11.50 8.37 -7.27
CA ASN A 152 10.68 8.97 -6.24
C ASN A 152 9.49 9.72 -6.85
N ALA A 153 8.34 9.72 -6.16
CA ALA A 153 7.23 10.57 -6.56
C ALA A 153 7.59 12.06 -6.40
N PRO A 154 6.91 12.98 -7.08
CA PRO A 154 7.13 14.42 -6.92
C PRO A 154 6.99 14.92 -5.48
N ASP A 155 6.20 14.22 -4.64
CA ASP A 155 6.02 14.49 -3.21
C ASP A 155 7.15 13.93 -2.32
N GLN A 156 8.12 13.21 -2.92
CA GLN A 156 9.25 12.51 -2.27
C GLN A 156 8.85 11.53 -1.15
N LYS A 157 7.56 11.22 -1.01
CA LYS A 157 7.05 10.31 0.03
C LYS A 157 6.76 8.92 -0.50
N ARG A 158 6.57 8.79 -1.82
CA ARG A 158 6.26 7.52 -2.48
C ARG A 158 7.39 7.13 -3.41
N HIS A 159 7.61 5.82 -3.50
CA HIS A 159 8.60 5.21 -4.37
C HIS A 159 7.90 4.43 -5.47
N PHE A 160 8.33 4.62 -6.71
CA PHE A 160 7.79 3.92 -7.85
C PHE A 160 8.88 3.12 -8.57
N GLN A 161 8.49 1.98 -9.09
CA GLN A 161 9.24 1.29 -10.12
C GLN A 161 8.69 1.75 -11.47
N LEU A 162 9.52 2.48 -12.21
CA LEU A 162 9.23 2.88 -13.59
C LEU A 162 9.72 1.81 -14.54
N THR A 163 8.82 1.25 -15.34
CA THR A 163 9.16 0.32 -16.43
C THR A 163 8.78 0.96 -17.76
N ALA A 164 9.78 1.31 -18.56
CA ALA A 164 9.62 1.90 -19.87
C ALA A 164 9.82 0.83 -20.96
N VAL A 165 8.79 0.56 -21.75
CA VAL A 165 8.78 -0.46 -22.80
C VAL A 165 8.59 0.22 -24.15
N PRO A 166 9.51 0.07 -25.12
CA PRO A 166 9.39 0.69 -26.43
C PRO A 166 8.30 0.01 -27.28
N ILE A 167 7.53 0.81 -27.99
CA ILE A 167 6.60 0.36 -29.03
C ILE A 167 7.39 0.25 -30.32
N ILE A 168 7.59 -0.97 -30.84
CA ILE A 168 8.46 -1.25 -31.97
C ILE A 168 7.62 -1.49 -33.22
N ASN A 169 7.96 -0.85 -34.35
CA ASN A 169 7.37 -1.12 -35.65
C ASN A 169 8.00 -2.34 -36.33
N GLN A 170 7.47 -2.72 -37.50
CA GLN A 170 7.98 -3.85 -38.28
C GLN A 170 9.46 -3.71 -38.70
N ALA A 171 9.98 -2.47 -38.80
CA ALA A 171 11.36 -2.15 -39.10
C ALA A 171 12.29 -2.13 -37.88
N ARG A 172 11.80 -2.58 -36.71
CA ARG A 172 12.50 -2.59 -35.39
C ARG A 172 12.92 -1.20 -34.88
N HIS A 173 12.29 -0.14 -35.34
CA HIS A 173 12.46 1.19 -34.77
C HIS A 173 11.39 1.47 -33.70
N ALA A 174 11.79 2.11 -32.61
CA ALA A 174 10.84 2.54 -31.60
C ALA A 174 10.02 3.72 -32.14
N THR A 175 8.70 3.58 -32.11
CA THR A 175 7.73 4.61 -32.51
C THR A 175 7.11 5.32 -31.32
N GLY A 176 7.40 4.85 -30.12
CA GLY A 176 6.94 5.40 -28.86
C GLY A 176 7.39 4.54 -27.68
N VAL A 177 6.99 4.93 -26.49
CA VAL A 177 7.27 4.19 -25.24
C VAL A 177 6.02 4.14 -24.40
N VAL A 178 5.74 2.97 -23.84
CA VAL A 178 4.78 2.80 -22.74
C VAL A 178 5.56 2.79 -21.43
N ALA A 179 5.27 3.72 -20.54
CA ALA A 179 5.87 3.83 -19.22
C ALA A 179 4.84 3.46 -18.16
N LEU A 180 5.16 2.47 -17.32
CA LEU A 180 4.34 2.01 -16.21
C LEU A 180 4.99 2.43 -14.89
N PHE A 181 4.21 3.04 -13.99
CA PHE A 181 4.61 3.52 -12.67
C PHE A 181 3.96 2.65 -11.61
N HIS A 182 4.69 1.66 -11.13
CA HIS A 182 4.22 0.75 -10.08
C HIS A 182 4.62 1.27 -8.70
N ASP A 183 3.66 1.44 -7.79
CA ASP A 183 3.93 1.93 -6.42
C ASP A 183 4.58 0.83 -5.58
N ILE A 184 5.87 1.01 -5.26
CA ILE A 184 6.66 0.11 -4.41
C ILE A 184 6.90 0.69 -3.01
N SER A 185 6.17 1.74 -2.59
CA SER A 185 6.37 2.41 -1.31
C SER A 185 6.23 1.45 -0.13
N ARG A 186 5.21 0.58 -0.17
CA ARG A 186 5.01 -0.44 0.88
C ARG A 186 6.16 -1.45 0.94
N LEU A 187 6.67 -1.87 -0.21
CA LEU A 187 7.81 -2.79 -0.29
C LEU A 187 9.08 -2.13 0.28
N LYS A 188 9.35 -0.89 -0.12
CA LYS A 188 10.48 -0.10 0.40
C LYS A 188 10.38 0.15 1.89
N GLN A 189 9.19 0.43 2.40
CA GLN A 189 8.95 0.61 3.83
C GLN A 189 9.25 -0.67 4.62
N VAL A 190 8.78 -1.83 4.15
CA VAL A 190 9.07 -3.13 4.78
C VAL A 190 10.57 -3.42 4.77
N ASP A 191 11.23 -3.18 3.64
CA ASP A 191 12.67 -3.41 3.50
C ASP A 191 13.49 -2.45 4.37
N GLN A 192 13.07 -1.19 4.52
CA GLN A 192 13.69 -0.23 5.42
C GLN A 192 13.53 -0.66 6.90
N ILE A 193 12.33 -1.05 7.31
CA ILE A 193 12.07 -1.58 8.67
C ILE A 193 12.98 -2.78 8.95
N ARG A 194 13.15 -3.67 7.97
CA ARG A 194 14.04 -4.84 8.12
C ARG A 194 15.51 -4.43 8.26
N ARG A 195 15.98 -3.49 7.44
CA ARG A 195 17.37 -2.98 7.54
C ARG A 195 17.62 -2.31 8.88
N ASP A 196 16.70 -1.44 9.31
CA ASP A 196 16.80 -0.74 10.60
C ASP A 196 16.79 -1.74 11.77
N PHE A 197 15.98 -2.78 11.69
CA PHE A 197 15.95 -3.85 12.67
C PHE A 197 17.32 -4.55 12.81
N VAL A 198 17.92 -4.98 11.69
CA VAL A 198 19.25 -5.66 11.71
C VAL A 198 20.34 -4.73 12.19
N ALA A 199 20.34 -3.46 11.78
CA ALA A 199 21.31 -2.46 12.22
C ALA A 199 21.19 -2.22 13.73
N ASN A 200 19.99 -1.98 14.25
CA ASN A 200 19.74 -1.75 15.67
C ASN A 200 20.09 -2.99 16.51
N LEU A 201 19.73 -4.19 16.05
CA LEU A 201 20.11 -5.45 16.70
C LEU A 201 21.62 -5.58 16.84
N SER A 202 22.36 -5.31 15.75
CA SER A 202 23.82 -5.38 15.76
C SER A 202 24.45 -4.40 16.77
N HIS A 203 23.89 -3.22 16.89
CA HIS A 203 24.33 -2.23 17.87
C HIS A 203 23.99 -2.62 19.31
N GLU A 204 22.77 -3.13 19.57
CA GLU A 204 22.34 -3.53 20.92
C GLU A 204 23.05 -4.80 21.42
N LEU A 205 23.53 -5.67 20.53
CA LEU A 205 24.38 -6.82 20.87
C LEU A 205 25.84 -6.42 21.09
N ARG A 206 26.40 -5.56 20.23
CA ARG A 206 27.82 -5.19 20.28
C ARG A 206 28.20 -4.48 21.57
N THR A 207 27.36 -3.58 22.06
CA THR A 207 27.65 -2.77 23.26
C THR A 207 27.87 -3.63 24.51
N PRO A 208 26.93 -4.48 24.95
CA PRO A 208 27.14 -5.32 26.14
C PRO A 208 28.28 -6.32 25.96
N LEU A 209 28.48 -6.84 24.75
CA LEU A 209 29.57 -7.78 24.45
C LEU A 209 30.95 -7.09 24.57
N SER A 210 31.08 -5.85 24.09
CA SER A 210 32.31 -5.10 24.23
C SER A 210 32.62 -4.74 25.68
N ILE A 211 31.61 -4.39 26.49
CA ILE A 211 31.78 -4.13 27.92
C ILE A 211 32.14 -5.42 28.63
N PHE A 212 31.48 -6.55 28.31
CA PHE A 212 31.80 -7.84 28.88
C PHE A 212 33.28 -8.22 28.60
N ARG A 213 33.71 -8.10 27.34
CA ARG A 213 35.08 -8.40 26.92
C ARG A 213 36.11 -7.50 27.63
N GLY A 214 35.88 -6.18 27.67
CA GLY A 214 36.81 -5.25 28.33
C GLY A 214 36.94 -5.51 29.82
N ASN A 215 35.84 -5.87 30.52
CA ASN A 215 35.90 -6.26 31.94
C ASN A 215 36.61 -7.59 32.14
N LEU A 216 36.47 -8.54 31.25
CA LEU A 216 37.19 -9.80 31.29
C LEU A 216 38.71 -9.60 31.06
N GLU A 217 39.07 -8.77 30.07
CA GLU A 217 40.46 -8.37 29.81
C GLU A 217 41.09 -7.71 31.05
N ALA A 218 40.36 -6.77 31.71
CA ALA A 218 40.83 -6.12 32.94
C ALA A 218 41.07 -7.12 34.09
N LEU A 219 40.19 -8.13 34.26
CA LEU A 219 40.39 -9.20 35.26
C LEU A 219 41.62 -10.08 34.96
N LEU A 220 41.92 -10.31 33.67
CA LEU A 220 43.07 -11.14 33.26
C LEU A 220 44.41 -10.39 33.36
N GLU A 221 44.39 -9.07 33.11
CA GLU A 221 45.62 -8.24 33.12
C GLU A 221 46.00 -7.75 34.51
N THR A 222 45.10 -7.79 35.49
CA THR A 222 45.34 -7.31 36.86
C THR A 222 45.03 -8.42 37.87
N PRO A 223 45.94 -9.40 38.07
CA PRO A 223 45.73 -10.54 38.99
C PRO A 223 45.57 -10.14 40.47
N ASP A 224 46.14 -9.00 40.87
CA ASP A 224 46.15 -8.52 42.26
C ASP A 224 45.04 -7.48 42.55
N LEU A 225 43.91 -7.55 41.84
CA LEU A 225 42.75 -6.71 42.12
C LEU A 225 42.24 -6.90 43.55
N GLN A 226 41.92 -5.76 44.22
CA GLN A 226 41.25 -5.84 45.52
C GLN A 226 39.90 -6.58 45.37
N GLU A 227 39.50 -7.35 46.39
CA GLU A 227 38.28 -8.18 46.36
C GLU A 227 37.02 -7.35 46.02
N GLY A 228 36.94 -6.09 46.49
CA GLY A 228 35.83 -5.17 46.19
C GLY A 228 35.77 -4.72 44.72
N GLU A 229 36.94 -4.51 44.09
CA GLU A 229 37.03 -4.14 42.68
C GLU A 229 36.68 -5.30 41.76
N ALA A 230 37.20 -6.48 42.07
CA ALA A 230 36.84 -7.70 41.37
C ALA A 230 35.32 -8.00 41.45
N HIS A 231 34.73 -7.84 42.64
CA HIS A 231 33.29 -8.02 42.85
C HIS A 231 32.49 -7.02 42.00
N HIS A 232 32.87 -5.76 41.95
CA HIS A 232 32.21 -4.75 41.11
C HIS A 232 32.26 -5.15 39.62
N ILE A 233 33.40 -5.60 39.12
CA ILE A 233 33.56 -6.07 37.74
C ILE A 233 32.62 -7.26 37.45
N TYR A 234 32.56 -8.23 38.37
CA TYR A 234 31.63 -9.37 38.22
C TYR A 234 30.16 -8.93 38.18
N GLU A 235 29.73 -7.97 39.01
CA GLU A 235 28.39 -7.42 38.98
C GLU A 235 28.06 -6.74 37.65
N VAL A 236 29.03 -5.95 37.10
CA VAL A 236 28.87 -5.33 35.77
C VAL A 236 28.71 -6.39 34.69
N MET A 237 29.59 -7.40 34.67
CA MET A 237 29.54 -8.49 33.70
C MET A 237 28.23 -9.25 33.80
N LYS A 238 27.78 -9.61 35.03
CA LYS A 238 26.52 -10.28 35.27
C LYS A 238 25.35 -9.49 34.71
N ARG A 239 25.25 -8.20 35.00
CA ARG A 239 24.19 -7.29 34.49
C ARG A 239 24.14 -7.25 32.97
N HIS A 240 25.31 -7.21 32.31
CA HIS A 240 25.35 -7.22 30.84
C HIS A 240 25.01 -8.59 30.24
N SER A 241 25.36 -9.69 30.92
CA SER A 241 24.95 -11.04 30.54
C SER A 241 23.42 -11.23 30.67
N ASP A 242 22.85 -10.82 31.80
CA ASP A 242 21.40 -10.88 32.04
C ASP A 242 20.64 -10.05 30.98
N ARG A 243 21.18 -8.90 30.60
CA ARG A 243 20.61 -8.06 29.53
C ARG A 243 20.70 -8.73 28.15
N LEU A 244 21.80 -9.42 27.82
CA LEU A 244 21.92 -10.16 26.57
C LEU A 244 20.89 -11.30 26.50
N ASN A 245 20.71 -12.05 27.59
CA ASN A 245 19.70 -13.10 27.66
C ASN A 245 18.29 -12.53 27.43
N LEU A 246 17.94 -11.43 28.10
CA LEU A 246 16.64 -10.77 27.91
C LEU A 246 16.45 -10.32 26.44
N LEU A 247 17.49 -9.78 25.81
CA LEU A 247 17.43 -9.36 24.41
C LEU A 247 17.19 -10.54 23.46
N VAL A 248 17.86 -11.69 23.72
CA VAL A 248 17.67 -12.93 22.94
C VAL A 248 16.27 -13.47 23.14
N ASP A 249 15.75 -13.50 24.36
CA ASP A 249 14.39 -13.99 24.67
C ASP A 249 13.33 -13.12 23.99
N ASP A 250 13.47 -11.79 24.06
CA ASP A 250 12.58 -10.84 23.37
C ASP A 250 12.61 -11.04 21.84
N LEU A 251 13.80 -11.26 21.27
CA LEU A 251 13.96 -11.54 19.83
C LEU A 251 13.30 -12.85 19.41
N LEU A 252 13.47 -13.91 20.21
CA LEU A 252 12.84 -15.19 19.95
C LEU A 252 11.32 -15.12 20.08
N SER A 253 10.82 -14.38 21.09
CA SER A 253 9.39 -14.12 21.23
C SER A 253 8.85 -13.37 20.01
N LEU A 254 9.49 -12.26 19.60
CA LEU A 254 9.09 -11.50 18.44
C LEU A 254 9.11 -12.33 17.15
N ALA A 255 10.17 -13.11 16.94
CA ALA A 255 10.30 -14.00 15.77
C ALA A 255 9.17 -15.05 15.71
N ARG A 256 8.83 -15.65 16.87
CA ARG A 256 7.69 -16.58 16.97
C ARG A 256 6.37 -15.89 16.67
N LEU A 257 6.14 -14.68 17.19
CA LEU A 257 4.91 -13.93 16.96
C LEU A 257 4.76 -13.50 15.48
N GLU A 258 5.86 -13.23 14.78
CA GLU A 258 5.86 -12.81 13.35
C GLU A 258 5.78 -13.99 12.38
N ALA A 259 6.00 -15.20 12.83
CA ALA A 259 5.84 -16.38 12.01
C ALA A 259 4.38 -16.49 11.54
N ARG A 260 4.16 -16.63 10.23
CA ARG A 260 2.81 -16.72 9.62
C ARG A 260 1.95 -17.87 10.15
N GLU A 261 2.56 -18.82 10.85
CA GLU A 261 1.92 -20.04 11.40
C GLU A 261 1.65 -19.94 12.90
N THR A 262 1.79 -18.75 13.51
CA THR A 262 1.51 -18.59 14.94
C THR A 262 0.02 -18.79 15.21
N THR A 263 -0.34 -19.98 15.65
CA THR A 263 -1.70 -20.29 16.11
C THR A 263 -1.81 -19.92 17.59
N LEU A 264 -2.74 -19.03 17.93
CA LEU A 264 -3.08 -18.70 19.31
C LEU A 264 -3.83 -19.87 19.95
N GLN A 265 -3.47 -20.21 21.18
CA GLN A 265 -4.23 -21.14 22.01
C GLN A 265 -5.33 -20.36 22.74
N LEU A 266 -6.50 -20.27 22.13
CA LEU A 266 -7.59 -19.41 22.59
C LEU A 266 -8.45 -20.14 23.61
N ASP A 267 -8.39 -19.71 24.87
CA ASP A 267 -9.22 -20.15 25.97
C ASP A 267 -10.17 -19.04 26.49
N ARG A 268 -11.17 -19.43 27.28
CA ARG A 268 -12.04 -18.48 27.98
C ARG A 268 -11.40 -18.07 29.29
N ILE A 269 -10.96 -16.84 29.40
CA ILE A 269 -10.20 -16.30 30.53
C ILE A 269 -11.08 -15.40 31.37
N SER A 270 -11.12 -15.66 32.71
CA SER A 270 -11.67 -14.73 33.70
C SER A 270 -10.65 -13.61 33.92
N VAL A 271 -10.91 -12.42 33.37
CA VAL A 271 -10.00 -11.27 33.45
C VAL A 271 -9.65 -10.89 34.90
N PRO A 272 -10.59 -10.84 35.86
CA PRO A 272 -10.24 -10.52 37.23
C PRO A 272 -9.31 -11.54 37.90
N GLU A 273 -9.49 -12.82 37.62
CA GLU A 273 -8.64 -13.90 38.19
C GLU A 273 -7.28 -13.91 37.55
N PHE A 274 -7.25 -13.76 36.23
CA PHE A 274 -6.02 -13.66 35.44
C PHE A 274 -5.14 -12.52 35.97
N LEU A 275 -5.67 -11.27 36.06
CA LEU A 275 -4.87 -10.13 36.51
C LEU A 275 -4.37 -10.31 37.94
N ARG A 276 -5.19 -10.86 38.86
CA ARG A 276 -4.74 -11.14 40.23
C ARG A 276 -3.58 -12.18 40.24
N ARG A 277 -3.62 -13.17 39.39
CA ARG A 277 -2.54 -14.18 39.25
C ARG A 277 -1.29 -13.58 38.62
N ALA A 278 -1.40 -12.92 37.47
CA ALA A 278 -0.28 -12.33 36.72
C ALA A 278 0.46 -11.21 37.49
N THR A 279 -0.20 -10.56 38.44
CA THR A 279 0.42 -9.50 39.26
C THR A 279 1.00 -9.97 40.58
N ARG A 280 0.75 -11.22 41.01
CA ARG A 280 1.18 -11.74 42.33
C ARG A 280 2.69 -11.70 42.52
N ASP A 281 3.45 -12.05 41.53
CA ASP A 281 4.92 -12.18 41.63
C ASP A 281 5.64 -10.82 41.58
N TRP A 282 4.90 -9.75 41.32
CA TRP A 282 5.48 -8.40 41.24
C TRP A 282 5.71 -7.75 42.61
N THR A 283 5.17 -8.30 43.70
CA THR A 283 5.23 -7.72 45.05
C THR A 283 6.65 -7.39 45.49
N LYS A 284 7.63 -8.25 45.23
CA LYS A 284 9.05 -8.03 45.59
C LYS A 284 9.67 -6.88 44.81
N ARG A 285 9.38 -6.78 43.50
CA ARG A 285 9.91 -5.71 42.64
C ARG A 285 9.27 -4.35 42.94
N LEU A 286 7.98 -4.34 43.28
CA LEU A 286 7.24 -3.15 43.69
C LEU A 286 7.75 -2.62 45.03
N SER A 287 7.90 -3.49 46.04
CA SER A 287 8.40 -3.09 47.36
C SER A 287 9.86 -2.60 47.33
N ALA A 288 10.71 -3.13 46.47
CA ALA A 288 12.09 -2.62 46.33
C ALA A 288 12.16 -1.14 45.91
N LYS A 289 11.10 -0.61 45.28
CA LYS A 289 11.01 0.80 44.81
C LYS A 289 9.91 1.57 45.56
N ASN A 290 9.32 0.97 46.60
CA ASN A 290 8.18 1.51 47.35
C ASN A 290 6.98 1.88 46.48
N LEU A 291 6.69 1.08 45.42
CA LEU A 291 5.59 1.30 44.50
C LEU A 291 4.34 0.59 45.01
N CYS A 292 3.17 1.26 44.87
CA CYS A 292 1.86 0.66 45.12
C CYS A 292 1.21 0.22 43.82
N LEU A 293 0.71 -1.05 43.75
CA LEU A 293 -0.07 -1.55 42.62
C LEU A 293 -1.54 -1.63 43.02
N GLU A 294 -2.40 -1.00 42.25
CA GLU A 294 -3.86 -1.03 42.41
C GLU A 294 -4.50 -1.73 41.20
N LEU A 295 -5.43 -2.65 41.48
CA LEU A 295 -6.25 -3.33 40.49
C LEU A 295 -7.70 -2.85 40.57
N ASN A 296 -8.11 -2.04 39.61
CA ASN A 296 -9.50 -1.57 39.48
C ASN A 296 -10.21 -2.42 38.42
N VAL A 297 -10.63 -3.60 38.83
CA VAL A 297 -11.22 -4.60 37.93
C VAL A 297 -12.64 -4.89 38.39
N PRO A 298 -13.68 -4.50 37.62
CA PRO A 298 -15.08 -4.84 37.96
C PRO A 298 -15.26 -6.38 38.02
N GLY A 299 -16.02 -6.85 38.99
CA GLY A 299 -16.26 -8.29 39.18
C GLY A 299 -17.09 -8.95 38.06
N GLN A 300 -17.74 -8.17 37.21
CA GLN A 300 -18.66 -8.63 36.17
C GLN A 300 -18.12 -8.35 34.75
N ILE A 301 -16.86 -8.63 34.51
CA ILE A 301 -16.30 -8.59 33.14
C ILE A 301 -16.62 -9.92 32.44
N PRO A 302 -17.23 -9.91 31.25
CA PRO A 302 -17.41 -11.13 30.46
C PRO A 302 -16.08 -11.85 30.21
N PRO A 303 -16.07 -13.21 30.12
CA PRO A 303 -14.84 -13.93 29.81
C PRO A 303 -14.25 -13.49 28.48
N LEU A 304 -12.95 -13.25 28.46
CA LEU A 304 -12.19 -12.93 27.25
C LEU A 304 -11.76 -14.23 26.57
N ARG A 305 -11.95 -14.33 25.27
CA ARG A 305 -11.40 -15.43 24.46
C ARG A 305 -10.01 -15.05 23.95
N ALA A 306 -8.96 -15.56 24.60
CA ALA A 306 -7.58 -15.17 24.30
C ALA A 306 -6.59 -16.28 24.65
N ASP A 307 -5.34 -16.10 24.22
CA ASP A 307 -4.19 -16.93 24.63
C ASP A 307 -3.63 -16.39 25.95
N GLU A 308 -3.78 -17.16 27.02
CA GLU A 308 -3.39 -16.77 28.37
C GLU A 308 -1.91 -16.46 28.49
N MET A 309 -1.04 -17.28 27.90
CA MET A 309 0.40 -17.10 27.95
C MET A 309 0.80 -15.77 27.27
N ARG A 310 0.17 -15.43 26.16
CA ARG A 310 0.41 -14.16 25.45
C ARG A 310 -0.11 -12.97 26.22
N LEU A 311 -1.23 -13.11 26.91
CA LEU A 311 -1.71 -12.06 27.81
C LEU A 311 -0.78 -11.85 29.03
N GLU A 312 -0.20 -12.92 29.59
CA GLU A 312 0.82 -12.82 30.64
C GLU A 312 2.05 -12.05 30.13
N GLU A 313 2.48 -12.29 28.89
CA GLU A 313 3.58 -11.56 28.25
C GLU A 313 3.27 -10.05 28.09
N ILE A 314 2.02 -9.69 27.74
CA ILE A 314 1.55 -8.28 27.74
C ILE A 314 1.69 -7.66 29.14
N VAL A 315 1.09 -8.32 30.15
CA VAL A 315 1.09 -7.79 31.54
C VAL A 315 2.53 -7.66 32.04
N HIS A 316 3.39 -8.64 31.76
CA HIS A 316 4.79 -8.59 32.15
C HIS A 316 5.52 -7.38 31.54
N ASN A 317 5.43 -7.19 30.24
CA ASN A 317 6.08 -6.08 29.55
C ASN A 317 5.61 -4.71 30.02
N LEU A 318 4.30 -4.56 30.26
CA LEU A 318 3.73 -3.29 30.70
C LEU A 318 4.05 -2.99 32.17
N LEU A 319 4.01 -3.98 33.06
CA LEU A 319 4.40 -3.81 34.45
C LEU A 319 5.90 -3.57 34.61
N ASP A 320 6.73 -4.26 33.84
CA ASP A 320 8.19 -4.03 33.83
C ASP A 320 8.51 -2.58 33.46
N ASN A 321 7.88 -2.07 32.41
CA ASN A 321 8.00 -0.67 32.01
C ASN A 321 7.47 0.27 33.11
N ALA A 322 6.28 0.03 33.66
CA ALA A 322 5.71 0.85 34.73
C ALA A 322 6.61 0.91 35.96
N VAL A 323 7.20 -0.24 36.39
CA VAL A 323 8.13 -0.28 37.53
C VAL A 323 9.43 0.44 37.19
N LYS A 324 9.98 0.26 35.98
CA LYS A 324 11.24 0.90 35.56
C LYS A 324 11.12 2.43 35.56
N TYR A 325 10.04 2.96 35.00
CA TYR A 325 9.91 4.40 34.73
C TYR A 325 9.13 5.17 35.80
N SER A 326 8.39 4.50 36.71
CA SER A 326 7.74 5.16 37.85
C SER A 326 8.78 5.73 38.82
N ARG A 327 8.41 6.82 39.48
CA ARG A 327 9.17 7.42 40.59
C ARG A 327 9.06 6.53 41.84
N PRO A 328 10.11 6.47 42.66
CA PRO A 328 9.99 5.80 43.98
C PRO A 328 8.83 6.35 44.80
N GLY A 329 8.08 5.47 45.44
CA GLY A 329 6.87 5.84 46.21
C GLY A 329 5.62 6.13 45.37
N GLY A 330 5.73 5.98 44.03
CA GLY A 330 4.61 6.20 43.12
C GLY A 330 3.57 5.07 43.13
N ARG A 331 2.55 5.24 42.28
CA ARG A 331 1.43 4.32 42.13
C ARG A 331 1.35 3.82 40.68
N ILE A 332 1.08 2.54 40.54
CA ILE A 332 0.75 1.88 39.24
C ILE A 332 -0.69 1.40 39.36
N VAL A 333 -1.55 1.71 38.38
CA VAL A 333 -2.96 1.32 38.39
C VAL A 333 -3.27 0.52 37.15
N ILE A 334 -3.89 -0.65 37.31
CA ILE A 334 -4.43 -1.43 36.19
C ILE A 334 -5.94 -1.32 36.24
N ASN A 335 -6.53 -0.66 35.25
CA ASN A 335 -7.96 -0.55 35.08
C ASN A 335 -8.44 -1.54 34.03
N ALA A 336 -9.52 -2.26 34.26
CA ALA A 336 -10.20 -3.08 33.29
C ALA A 336 -11.64 -2.60 33.11
N ALA A 337 -12.05 -2.42 31.85
CA ALA A 337 -13.41 -2.05 31.49
C ALA A 337 -13.85 -2.76 30.22
N THR A 338 -15.17 -2.86 30.03
CA THR A 338 -15.73 -3.37 28.77
C THR A 338 -16.51 -2.27 28.06
N ARG A 339 -16.28 -2.13 26.77
CA ARG A 339 -16.98 -1.18 25.93
C ARG A 339 -17.21 -1.79 24.55
N ASP A 340 -18.44 -1.72 24.04
CA ASP A 340 -18.82 -2.12 22.67
C ASP A 340 -18.37 -3.54 22.26
N GLY A 341 -18.35 -4.49 23.22
CA GLY A 341 -17.89 -5.87 22.96
C GLY A 341 -16.37 -6.07 23.04
N GLU A 342 -15.64 -5.05 23.47
CA GLU A 342 -14.19 -5.07 23.65
C GLU A 342 -13.81 -4.97 25.13
N LEU A 343 -12.71 -5.61 25.51
CA LEU A 343 -12.01 -5.42 26.77
C LEU A 343 -10.98 -4.31 26.60
N VAL A 344 -11.02 -3.31 27.49
CA VAL A 344 -9.99 -2.26 27.59
C VAL A 344 -9.21 -2.48 28.88
N LEU A 345 -7.92 -2.81 28.76
CA LEU A 345 -6.97 -2.88 29.87
C LEU A 345 -6.08 -1.63 29.83
N ALA A 346 -6.14 -0.78 30.84
CA ALA A 346 -5.32 0.42 30.93
C ALA A 346 -4.30 0.29 32.05
N PHE A 347 -3.02 0.41 31.71
CA PHE A 347 -1.89 0.45 32.63
C PHE A 347 -1.46 1.89 32.79
N VAL A 348 -1.61 2.42 34.02
CA VAL A 348 -1.32 3.82 34.36
C VAL A 348 -0.14 3.85 35.31
N ASP A 349 0.91 4.57 34.96
CA ASP A 349 2.06 4.83 35.83
C ASP A 349 2.20 6.32 36.14
N GLN A 350 2.92 6.63 37.23
CA GLN A 350 3.28 7.98 37.64
C GLN A 350 4.78 8.24 37.38
N GLY A 351 5.22 7.95 36.15
CA GLY A 351 6.58 8.15 35.71
C GLY A 351 6.88 9.55 35.22
N GLY A 352 8.03 9.69 34.53
CA GLY A 352 8.45 10.95 33.93
C GLY A 352 7.65 11.38 32.70
N GLY A 353 6.75 10.53 32.22
CA GLY A 353 6.00 10.79 31.00
C GLY A 353 6.83 10.61 29.70
N ILE A 354 6.15 10.77 28.58
CA ILE A 354 6.71 10.61 27.22
C ILE A 354 6.40 11.89 26.43
N PRO A 355 7.40 12.50 25.75
CA PRO A 355 7.14 13.64 24.88
C PRO A 355 6.12 13.30 23.77
N ALA A 356 5.27 14.26 23.42
CA ALA A 356 4.23 14.05 22.39
C ALA A 356 4.81 13.67 21.01
N SER A 357 6.03 14.13 20.69
CA SER A 357 6.74 13.76 19.47
C SER A 357 7.11 12.27 19.40
N ASP A 358 7.28 11.63 20.55
CA ASP A 358 7.77 10.26 20.67
C ASP A 358 6.62 9.25 20.81
N LEU A 359 5.42 9.68 21.28
CA LEU A 359 4.26 8.81 21.47
C LEU A 359 3.91 7.94 20.27
N PRO A 360 3.90 8.42 19.02
CA PRO A 360 3.59 7.57 17.85
C PRO A 360 4.61 6.45 17.63
N ARG A 361 5.84 6.61 18.18
CA ARG A 361 6.99 5.76 17.91
C ARG A 361 7.32 4.75 19.01
N ILE A 362 6.75 4.88 20.21
CA ILE A 362 7.10 4.01 21.36
C ILE A 362 6.82 2.52 21.11
N PHE A 363 5.95 2.20 20.15
CA PHE A 363 5.66 0.82 19.72
C PHE A 363 6.54 0.33 18.55
N GLU A 364 7.50 1.16 18.08
CA GLU A 364 8.51 0.74 17.11
C GLU A 364 9.57 -0.14 17.80
N ARG A 365 10.15 -1.09 17.05
CA ARG A 365 11.19 -1.99 17.57
C ARG A 365 12.45 -1.19 17.89
N PHE A 366 13.07 -1.47 19.05
CA PHE A 366 14.28 -0.79 19.55
C PHE A 366 14.13 0.71 19.81
N TYR A 367 12.88 1.24 19.73
CA TYR A 367 12.67 2.64 20.00
C TYR A 367 12.80 2.95 21.51
N ARG A 368 13.42 4.07 21.83
CA ARG A 368 13.59 4.58 23.19
C ARG A 368 13.66 6.10 23.15
N VAL A 369 12.90 6.74 24.04
CA VAL A 369 12.90 8.21 24.20
C VAL A 369 14.27 8.72 24.62
N ASP A 370 14.87 8.07 25.63
CA ASP A 370 16.24 8.34 26.11
C ASP A 370 17.07 7.06 26.08
N ARG A 371 18.01 7.00 25.14
CA ARG A 371 18.88 5.83 24.95
C ARG A 371 19.86 5.60 26.10
N ALA A 372 20.33 6.67 26.77
CA ALA A 372 21.31 6.56 27.84
C ALA A 372 20.65 6.02 29.12
N ARG A 373 19.60 6.68 29.58
CA ARG A 373 18.85 6.29 30.78
C ARG A 373 18.20 4.91 30.67
N SER A 374 17.65 4.58 29.49
CA SER A 374 17.06 3.26 29.25
C SER A 374 18.07 2.13 29.25
N ARG A 375 19.37 2.39 28.89
CA ARG A 375 20.43 1.38 28.99
C ARG A 375 20.76 1.04 30.43
N GLU A 376 20.81 2.03 31.31
CA GLU A 376 21.03 1.83 32.73
C GLU A 376 19.89 1.03 33.39
N LEU A 377 18.65 1.27 32.97
CA LEU A 377 17.47 0.56 33.45
C LEU A 377 17.26 -0.82 32.83
N GLY A 378 18.15 -1.28 31.93
CA GLY A 378 18.10 -2.62 31.35
C GLY A 378 16.98 -2.87 30.34
N GLY A 379 16.45 -1.82 29.68
CA GLY A 379 15.42 -1.99 28.65
C GLY A 379 16.01 -2.50 27.33
N THR A 380 15.29 -3.33 26.59
CA THR A 380 15.65 -3.82 25.23
C THR A 380 15.09 -2.91 24.12
N GLY A 381 13.98 -2.22 24.39
CA GLY A 381 13.21 -1.47 23.41
C GLY A 381 12.33 -2.37 22.53
N LEU A 382 12.15 -3.64 22.90
CA LEU A 382 11.31 -4.60 22.20
C LEU A 382 9.95 -4.82 22.90
N GLY A 383 9.86 -4.66 24.21
CA GLY A 383 8.69 -5.02 25.01
C GLY A 383 7.38 -4.39 24.52
N LEU A 384 7.34 -3.07 24.22
CA LEU A 384 6.13 -2.43 23.70
C LEU A 384 5.78 -2.87 22.28
N SER A 385 6.77 -3.20 21.44
CA SER A 385 6.51 -3.77 20.11
C SER A 385 5.94 -5.19 20.19
N ILE A 386 6.36 -5.98 21.17
CA ILE A 386 5.80 -7.31 21.50
C ILE A 386 4.34 -7.15 21.94
N VAL A 387 4.06 -6.23 22.87
CA VAL A 387 2.69 -5.92 23.34
C VAL A 387 1.76 -5.57 22.16
N LYS A 388 2.22 -4.68 21.27
CA LYS A 388 1.46 -4.31 20.07
C LYS A 388 1.17 -5.51 19.18
N HIS A 389 2.18 -6.34 18.94
CA HIS A 389 2.03 -7.50 18.07
C HIS A 389 1.07 -8.55 18.64
N ILE A 390 1.16 -8.83 19.94
CA ILE A 390 0.23 -9.74 20.62
C ILE A 390 -1.20 -9.19 20.56
N ALA A 391 -1.42 -7.89 20.82
CA ALA A 391 -2.73 -7.27 20.69
C ALA A 391 -3.31 -7.43 19.28
N GLN A 392 -2.49 -7.21 18.24
CA GLN A 392 -2.88 -7.40 16.83
C GLN A 392 -3.22 -8.85 16.49
N LEU A 393 -2.47 -9.82 16.98
CA LEU A 393 -2.79 -11.25 16.80
C LEU A 393 -4.14 -11.63 17.43
N HIS A 394 -4.54 -10.96 18.51
CA HIS A 394 -5.86 -11.12 19.13
C HIS A 394 -6.97 -10.31 18.44
N GLY A 395 -6.69 -9.63 17.31
CA GLY A 395 -7.65 -8.80 16.59
C GLY A 395 -7.89 -7.43 17.24
N GLY A 396 -7.04 -7.06 18.20
CA GLY A 396 -7.11 -5.80 18.93
C GLY A 396 -6.05 -4.78 18.51
N HIS A 397 -5.88 -3.75 19.34
CA HIS A 397 -4.89 -2.69 19.13
C HIS A 397 -4.41 -2.10 20.45
N VAL A 398 -3.42 -1.22 20.38
CA VAL A 398 -2.81 -0.54 21.51
C VAL A 398 -2.90 0.97 21.35
N GLU A 399 -3.09 1.68 22.46
CA GLU A 399 -3.09 3.15 22.52
C GLU A 399 -2.16 3.61 23.64
N ALA A 400 -1.61 4.81 23.51
CA ALA A 400 -0.80 5.42 24.55
C ALA A 400 -1.14 6.89 24.71
N GLU A 401 -1.29 7.33 25.96
CA GLU A 401 -1.42 8.72 26.35
C GLU A 401 -0.38 9.03 27.42
N SER A 402 0.27 10.16 27.32
CA SER A 402 1.27 10.56 28.31
C SER A 402 1.40 12.06 28.40
N VAL A 403 1.65 12.52 29.62
CA VAL A 403 1.97 13.92 29.91
C VAL A 403 3.29 13.94 30.65
N MET A 404 4.20 14.80 30.20
CA MET A 404 5.50 14.95 30.84
C MET A 404 5.34 15.24 32.34
N ASP A 405 6.14 14.52 33.16
CA ASP A 405 6.15 14.57 34.62
C ASP A 405 4.87 14.15 35.35
N GLN A 406 3.83 13.73 34.62
CA GLN A 406 2.57 13.23 35.22
C GLN A 406 2.42 11.72 35.10
N GLY A 407 3.06 11.09 34.08
CA GLY A 407 3.04 9.65 33.87
C GLY A 407 2.52 9.24 32.50
N THR A 408 2.33 7.94 32.34
CA THR A 408 1.90 7.33 31.08
C THR A 408 0.73 6.38 31.31
N THR A 409 -0.20 6.34 30.35
CA THR A 409 -1.28 5.38 30.27
C THR A 409 -1.13 4.59 28.97
N ILE A 410 -0.98 3.28 29.08
CA ILE A 410 -0.99 2.38 27.90
C ILE A 410 -2.28 1.56 27.98
N ARG A 411 -3.08 1.61 26.91
CA ARG A 411 -4.34 0.84 26.79
C ARG A 411 -4.15 -0.28 25.78
N ILE A 412 -4.66 -1.45 26.16
CA ILE A 412 -4.76 -2.63 25.29
C ILE A 412 -6.24 -2.85 25.07
N ILE A 413 -6.68 -2.83 23.84
CA ILE A 413 -8.06 -3.03 23.44
C ILE A 413 -8.15 -4.38 22.72
N LEU A 414 -8.96 -5.31 23.25
CA LEU A 414 -9.10 -6.66 22.72
C LEU A 414 -10.58 -7.03 22.54
N PRO A 415 -11.00 -7.62 21.42
CA PRO A 415 -12.35 -8.12 21.24
C PRO A 415 -12.63 -9.28 22.21
N LEU A 416 -13.72 -9.22 22.97
CA LEU A 416 -14.10 -10.27 23.94
C LEU A 416 -14.32 -11.64 23.27
N ALA A 417 -14.81 -11.64 22.02
CA ALA A 417 -15.04 -12.83 21.23
C ALA A 417 -13.74 -13.49 20.69
N GLY A 418 -12.59 -12.84 20.89
CA GLY A 418 -11.32 -13.23 20.29
C GLY A 418 -11.16 -12.73 18.85
N PRO A 419 -10.04 -13.05 18.19
CA PRO A 419 -9.78 -12.66 16.81
C PRO A 419 -10.84 -13.22 15.87
N ALA A 420 -11.21 -12.45 14.83
CA ALA A 420 -12.06 -12.95 13.76
C ALA A 420 -11.34 -14.13 13.06
N VAL A 421 -12.02 -15.25 12.92
CA VAL A 421 -11.50 -16.39 12.15
C VAL A 421 -11.52 -15.97 10.68
N THR A 422 -10.36 -15.66 10.11
CA THR A 422 -10.16 -15.40 8.67
C THR A 422 -9.91 -16.70 7.92
#